data_379b56a9a886651796042982c2aa58aa
#
_entry.id   379b56a9a886651796042982c2aa58aa
#
_cell.length_a   1.000
_cell.length_b   1.000
_cell.length_c   1.000
_cell.angle_alpha   90.00
_cell.angle_beta   90.00
_cell.angle_gamma   90.00
#
_symmetry.space_group_name_H-M   'P 1'
#
loop_
_entity.id
_entity.type
_entity.pdbx_description
1 polymer ?
#
loop_
_entity_poly.entity_id
_entity_poly.type
_entity_poly.pdbx_seq_one_letter_code
_entity_poly.pdbx_strand_id
1 'polypeptide(L)'
;MRKATRWLLSLAVLIGTAGAGSMSAGAATAAEPKTEDIKDRILAIPGMSLIEEKPVDGYRYFVLNYTQPIDHRHPAKGTFQQRLTVLHKSVDRPTVFFTSGYNVNTTPSRSEPTKIIDGNQVSLEYRYFTPSRPTPTDWKKLDIRQAANDQHRLFQVLHRIYGQNWIDTGGSKGGMTATYYRRFFPHDMDGTVAYVAPNDIRNDEDSAYDRFFKTVGTAQCRTDLAAIEREALVRRKEMVGRFQAWADKEKQTFKTVGSADRAYEVMVTDLVFGFWQYQPAETACAEVPKPTVSTDDLWKWMDTVGGFDSYTDQGMEPYTPYYYQAGTQLGEPGYRYPQLAGLLKYPGINNSRSFVPKDIPMRFDKRAMPDIDHWVRHHADRMMFVNGQYDPWSSEHFEVGKGARDSYVFTVPGGNHGSNIAKLKEADRTKATAELLDWAGVRAPDGQATPLAPHNKQLDKQEIRRMPMLRP
;
A
#
# COMPACT_ATOMS: atom_id res chain seq x y z
N MET A 1 -57.04 -25.86 -27.41
CA MET A 1 -57.05 -26.93 -28.39
C MET A 1 -55.65 -27.29 -28.82
N ARG A 2 -55.38 -28.63 -28.83
CA ARG A 2 -54.21 -29.37 -29.38
C ARG A 2 -52.90 -29.24 -28.59
N LYS A 3 -52.35 -30.26 -28.11
CA LYS A 3 -52.37 -31.72 -27.92
C LYS A 3 -50.95 -32.12 -27.60
N ALA A 4 -50.82 -32.89 -26.52
CA ALA A 4 -49.54 -33.50 -26.09
C ALA A 4 -49.11 -34.61 -27.06
N THR A 5 -47.81 -34.90 -27.07
CA THR A 5 -47.33 -36.23 -27.50
C THR A 5 -46.14 -36.65 -26.59
N ARG A 6 -46.43 -37.72 -25.83
CA ARG A 6 -45.47 -38.51 -25.06
C ARG A 6 -44.82 -39.52 -26.01
N TRP A 7 -43.51 -39.77 -25.88
CA TRP A 7 -42.86 -40.98 -26.40
C TRP A 7 -42.22 -41.74 -25.24
N LEU A 8 -42.76 -42.94 -25.05
CA LEU A 8 -42.22 -44.04 -24.24
C LEU A 8 -41.29 -44.89 -25.14
N LEU A 9 -40.12 -45.26 -24.65
CA LEU A 9 -39.33 -46.32 -25.27
C LEU A 9 -38.98 -47.38 -24.25
N SER A 10 -39.28 -48.57 -24.67
CA SER A 10 -39.41 -49.81 -23.93
C SER A 10 -38.09 -50.48 -23.59
N LEU A 11 -38.07 -51.14 -22.45
CA LEU A 11 -37.06 -52.01 -21.91
C LEU A 11 -37.04 -53.33 -22.69
N ALA A 12 -35.89 -53.80 -23.15
CA ALA A 12 -35.70 -55.20 -23.61
C ALA A 12 -34.71 -55.89 -22.65
N VAL A 13 -35.26 -56.87 -21.93
CA VAL A 13 -34.47 -57.78 -21.09
C VAL A 13 -34.08 -58.99 -21.98
N LEU A 14 -32.77 -59.28 -22.01
CA LEU A 14 -32.24 -60.56 -22.52
C LEU A 14 -31.53 -61.29 -21.39
N ILE A 15 -32.12 -62.41 -21.01
CA ILE A 15 -31.54 -63.40 -20.08
C ILE A 15 -30.70 -64.36 -20.90
N GLY A 16 -29.45 -64.52 -20.58
CA GLY A 16 -28.54 -65.53 -21.13
C GLY A 16 -27.73 -66.16 -20.00
N THR A 17 -27.81 -67.45 -19.89
CA THR A 17 -27.33 -68.30 -18.80
C THR A 17 -25.87 -68.72 -18.94
N ALA A 18 -25.16 -68.73 -17.79
CA ALA A 18 -24.15 -69.66 -17.31
C ALA A 18 -22.82 -69.86 -18.13
N GLY A 19 -21.74 -69.49 -17.52
CA GLY A 19 -20.37 -69.95 -17.77
C GLY A 19 -19.49 -69.61 -16.59
N ALA A 20 -19.24 -70.53 -15.69
CA ALA A 20 -18.33 -70.37 -14.58
C ALA A 20 -16.89 -70.33 -15.09
N GLY A 21 -16.26 -69.15 -14.97
CA GLY A 21 -14.84 -68.97 -15.16
C GLY A 21 -14.34 -68.01 -14.05
N SER A 22 -13.64 -68.55 -13.06
CA SER A 22 -13.00 -67.78 -12.00
C SER A 22 -11.85 -66.97 -12.58
N MET A 23 -12.10 -65.70 -12.92
CA MET A 23 -11.05 -64.73 -13.13
C MET A 23 -10.99 -63.87 -11.86
N SER A 24 -9.83 -63.88 -11.18
CA SER A 24 -9.46 -62.97 -10.12
C SER A 24 -9.46 -61.54 -10.67
N ALA A 25 -10.50 -60.79 -10.33
CA ALA A 25 -10.51 -59.33 -10.58
C ALA A 25 -9.48 -58.67 -9.68
N GLY A 26 -8.33 -58.36 -10.21
CA GLY A 26 -7.43 -57.40 -9.59
C GLY A 26 -8.19 -56.08 -9.42
N ALA A 27 -8.43 -55.68 -8.18
CA ALA A 27 -8.93 -54.34 -7.87
C ALA A 27 -7.96 -53.33 -8.41
N ALA A 28 -8.31 -52.73 -9.56
CA ALA A 28 -7.64 -51.50 -9.98
C ALA A 28 -8.00 -50.44 -8.93
N THR A 29 -7.10 -50.18 -8.02
CA THR A 29 -7.15 -48.97 -7.17
C THR A 29 -7.26 -47.81 -8.13
N ALA A 30 -8.44 -47.18 -8.18
CA ALA A 30 -8.59 -45.89 -8.82
C ALA A 30 -7.55 -44.94 -8.18
N ALA A 31 -6.58 -44.52 -8.95
CA ALA A 31 -5.65 -43.52 -8.50
C ALA A 31 -6.47 -42.28 -8.09
N GLU A 32 -6.34 -41.85 -6.84
CA GLU A 32 -6.92 -40.59 -6.40
C GLU A 32 -6.51 -39.53 -7.43
N PRO A 33 -7.42 -38.65 -7.86
CA PRO A 33 -7.04 -37.58 -8.80
C PRO A 33 -5.97 -36.76 -8.11
N LYS A 34 -4.74 -36.79 -8.68
CA LYS A 34 -3.68 -35.91 -8.22
C LYS A 34 -4.21 -34.48 -8.29
N THR A 35 -4.42 -33.86 -7.13
CA THR A 35 -4.71 -32.44 -7.07
C THR A 35 -3.59 -31.72 -7.81
N GLU A 36 -3.94 -30.98 -8.86
CA GLU A 36 -2.99 -30.23 -9.68
C GLU A 36 -2.18 -29.28 -8.80
N ASP A 37 -0.85 -29.27 -8.98
CA ASP A 37 0.04 -28.43 -8.18
C ASP A 37 -0.37 -26.96 -8.28
N ILE A 38 -0.38 -26.25 -7.15
CA ILE A 38 -0.79 -24.83 -7.11
C ILE A 38 0.01 -23.94 -8.07
N LYS A 39 1.29 -24.24 -8.26
CA LYS A 39 2.15 -23.53 -9.21
C LYS A 39 1.64 -23.72 -10.64
N ASP A 40 1.30 -24.95 -11.00
CA ASP A 40 0.81 -25.27 -12.34
C ASP A 40 -0.54 -24.57 -12.59
N ARG A 41 -1.45 -24.55 -11.60
CA ARG A 41 -2.70 -23.81 -11.67
C ARG A 41 -2.49 -22.30 -11.86
N ILE A 42 -1.53 -21.69 -11.14
CA ILE A 42 -1.21 -20.26 -11.28
C ILE A 42 -0.62 -19.99 -12.66
N LEU A 43 0.31 -20.82 -13.12
CA LEU A 43 1.00 -20.64 -14.41
C LEU A 43 0.10 -20.95 -15.62
N ALA A 44 -0.99 -21.71 -15.44
CA ALA A 44 -2.01 -21.92 -16.45
C ALA A 44 -2.86 -20.65 -16.73
N ILE A 45 -2.78 -19.63 -15.88
CA ILE A 45 -3.46 -18.34 -16.13
C ILE A 45 -2.81 -17.65 -17.34
N PRO A 46 -3.55 -17.32 -18.41
CA PRO A 46 -3.01 -16.63 -19.57
C PRO A 46 -2.34 -15.29 -19.20
N GLY A 47 -1.08 -15.14 -19.58
CA GLY A 47 -0.27 -13.95 -19.26
C GLY A 47 0.44 -13.98 -17.92
N MET A 48 0.29 -15.05 -17.14
CA MET A 48 1.07 -15.28 -15.92
C MET A 48 2.39 -15.98 -16.25
N SER A 49 3.48 -15.56 -15.61
CA SER A 49 4.79 -16.22 -15.74
C SER A 49 5.56 -16.18 -14.42
N LEU A 50 6.34 -17.23 -14.16
CA LEU A 50 7.17 -17.35 -12.97
C LEU A 50 8.49 -16.60 -13.15
N ILE A 51 8.86 -15.80 -12.17
CA ILE A 51 10.20 -15.22 -12.02
C ILE A 51 11.02 -16.12 -11.08
N GLU A 52 10.47 -16.40 -9.88
CA GLU A 52 11.17 -17.15 -8.84
C GLU A 52 10.18 -17.83 -7.91
N GLU A 53 10.53 -18.98 -7.37
CA GLU A 53 9.85 -19.62 -6.24
C GLU A 53 10.81 -19.70 -5.05
N LYS A 54 10.38 -19.29 -3.88
CA LYS A 54 11.17 -19.32 -2.64
C LYS A 54 10.52 -20.24 -1.61
N PRO A 55 11.28 -21.13 -0.95
CA PRO A 55 10.76 -21.94 0.12
C PRO A 55 10.49 -21.05 1.37
N VAL A 56 9.34 -21.28 2.00
CA VAL A 56 8.95 -20.64 3.27
C VAL A 56 8.24 -21.68 4.12
N ASP A 57 8.62 -21.79 5.38
CA ASP A 57 8.02 -22.79 6.28
C ASP A 57 6.51 -22.61 6.40
N GLY A 58 5.76 -23.66 6.04
CA GLY A 58 4.30 -23.68 6.05
C GLY A 58 3.63 -22.92 4.89
N TYR A 59 4.40 -22.41 3.92
CA TYR A 59 3.91 -21.68 2.76
C TYR A 59 4.73 -21.99 1.52
N ARG A 60 4.21 -21.59 0.35
CA ARG A 60 4.99 -21.45 -0.89
C ARG A 60 4.96 -19.98 -1.31
N TYR A 61 6.09 -19.46 -1.73
CA TYR A 61 6.20 -18.05 -2.13
C TYR A 61 6.64 -17.94 -3.59
N PHE A 62 5.80 -17.32 -4.40
CA PHE A 62 6.03 -17.12 -5.83
C PHE A 62 6.24 -15.63 -6.13
N VAL A 63 7.28 -15.32 -6.89
CA VAL A 63 7.45 -14.03 -7.57
C VAL A 63 7.07 -14.22 -9.02
N LEU A 64 6.14 -13.43 -9.51
CA LEU A 64 5.48 -13.63 -10.79
C LEU A 64 5.41 -12.32 -11.59
N ASN A 65 5.22 -12.45 -12.90
CA ASN A 65 4.72 -11.38 -13.77
C ASN A 65 3.32 -11.73 -14.28
N TYR A 66 2.50 -10.69 -14.44
CA TYR A 66 1.20 -10.79 -15.11
C TYR A 66 1.08 -9.74 -16.22
N THR A 67 0.61 -10.16 -17.39
CA THR A 67 0.43 -9.28 -18.53
C THR A 67 -0.79 -8.39 -18.35
N GLN A 68 -0.58 -7.06 -18.25
CA GLN A 68 -1.61 -6.05 -18.07
C GLN A 68 -1.69 -5.12 -19.29
N PRO A 69 -2.89 -4.60 -19.65
CA PRO A 69 -3.00 -3.54 -20.63
C PRO A 69 -2.37 -2.23 -20.13
N ILE A 70 -1.67 -1.52 -21.00
CA ILE A 70 -1.22 -0.15 -20.71
C ILE A 70 -2.43 0.76 -20.47
N ASP A 71 -3.48 0.57 -21.27
CA ASP A 71 -4.74 1.30 -21.17
C ASP A 71 -5.92 0.33 -21.14
N HIS A 72 -6.56 0.17 -19.98
CA HIS A 72 -7.72 -0.72 -19.82
C HIS A 72 -8.94 -0.30 -20.64
N ARG A 73 -9.01 0.98 -21.08
CA ARG A 73 -10.08 1.45 -21.98
C ARG A 73 -9.82 1.03 -23.44
N HIS A 74 -8.56 0.75 -23.78
CA HIS A 74 -8.11 0.37 -25.12
C HIS A 74 -7.07 -0.76 -25.05
N PRO A 75 -7.43 -1.97 -24.62
CA PRO A 75 -6.46 -3.05 -24.31
C PRO A 75 -5.58 -3.45 -25.50
N ALA A 76 -6.07 -3.26 -26.73
CA ALA A 76 -5.31 -3.55 -27.95
C ALA A 76 -4.13 -2.59 -28.21
N LYS A 77 -4.00 -1.48 -27.46
CA LYS A 77 -2.93 -0.48 -27.65
C LYS A 77 -1.59 -0.84 -27.03
N GLY A 78 -1.47 -2.04 -26.44
CA GLY A 78 -0.23 -2.55 -25.89
C GLY A 78 -0.39 -3.04 -24.44
N THR A 79 0.59 -3.81 -24.01
CA THR A 79 0.64 -4.43 -22.70
C THR A 79 1.98 -4.17 -22.03
N PHE A 80 2.04 -4.41 -20.72
CA PHE A 80 3.27 -4.43 -19.94
C PHE A 80 3.25 -5.60 -18.97
N GLN A 81 4.41 -5.96 -18.44
CA GLN A 81 4.52 -6.96 -17.40
C GLN A 81 4.41 -6.28 -16.04
N GLN A 82 3.44 -6.70 -15.24
CA GLN A 82 3.26 -6.22 -13.88
C GLN A 82 3.70 -7.29 -12.89
N ARG A 83 4.65 -6.95 -12.03
CA ARG A 83 5.19 -7.88 -11.05
C ARG A 83 4.22 -8.05 -9.87
N LEU A 84 4.13 -9.27 -9.38
CA LEU A 84 3.37 -9.59 -8.19
C LEU A 84 4.04 -10.70 -7.40
N THR A 85 3.59 -10.91 -6.17
CA THR A 85 3.98 -12.08 -5.38
C THR A 85 2.74 -12.79 -4.85
N VAL A 86 2.85 -14.10 -4.68
CA VAL A 86 1.81 -14.94 -4.05
C VAL A 86 2.46 -15.71 -2.91
N LEU A 87 2.01 -15.45 -1.69
CA LEU A 87 2.28 -16.27 -0.52
C LEU A 87 1.11 -17.24 -0.37
N HIS A 88 1.31 -18.48 -0.83
CA HIS A 88 0.30 -19.52 -0.81
C HIS A 88 0.38 -20.35 0.46
N LYS A 89 -0.74 -20.47 1.16
CA LYS A 89 -0.91 -21.38 2.30
C LYS A 89 -1.81 -22.56 1.93
N SER A 90 -3.02 -22.29 1.49
CA SER A 90 -4.02 -23.27 1.06
C SER A 90 -5.12 -22.59 0.26
N VAL A 91 -5.68 -23.29 -0.72
CA VAL A 91 -6.85 -22.81 -1.49
C VAL A 91 -8.13 -22.73 -0.63
N ASP A 92 -8.16 -23.40 0.51
CA ASP A 92 -9.28 -23.41 1.46
C ASP A 92 -9.19 -22.28 2.50
N ARG A 93 -8.18 -21.42 2.41
CA ARG A 93 -7.99 -20.26 3.29
C ARG A 93 -8.35 -18.97 2.58
N PRO A 94 -8.84 -17.94 3.31
CA PRO A 94 -9.09 -16.62 2.73
C PRO A 94 -7.78 -16.00 2.21
N THR A 95 -7.93 -15.03 1.33
CA THR A 95 -6.79 -14.38 0.67
C THR A 95 -6.78 -12.88 0.96
N VAL A 96 -5.61 -12.35 1.32
CA VAL A 96 -5.37 -10.92 1.41
C VAL A 96 -4.81 -10.42 0.09
N PHE A 97 -5.43 -9.39 -0.47
CA PHE A 97 -4.89 -8.62 -1.58
C PHE A 97 -4.16 -7.41 -1.02
N PHE A 98 -2.84 -7.48 -0.99
CA PHE A 98 -1.99 -6.42 -0.44
C PHE A 98 -1.44 -5.53 -1.55
N THR A 99 -1.53 -4.23 -1.36
CA THR A 99 -0.81 -3.25 -2.18
C THR A 99 -0.04 -2.28 -1.31
N SER A 100 1.25 -2.08 -1.64
CA SER A 100 2.02 -1.01 -1.02
C SER A 100 1.70 0.36 -1.64
N GLY A 101 1.08 0.37 -2.84
CA GLY A 101 0.98 1.57 -3.66
C GLY A 101 2.27 1.95 -4.39
N TYR A 102 3.35 1.14 -4.21
CA TYR A 102 4.70 1.33 -4.73
C TYR A 102 5.24 0.01 -5.30
N ASN A 103 6.55 -0.22 -5.16
CA ASN A 103 7.18 -1.49 -5.50
C ASN A 103 6.69 -2.63 -4.59
N VAL A 104 6.59 -3.84 -5.16
CA VAL A 104 6.36 -5.03 -4.36
C VAL A 104 7.68 -5.51 -3.72
N ASN A 105 7.62 -5.89 -2.46
CA ASN A 105 8.75 -6.57 -1.82
C ASN A 105 8.79 -8.03 -2.28
N THR A 106 9.91 -8.45 -2.86
CA THR A 106 10.13 -9.83 -3.30
C THR A 106 10.74 -10.73 -2.21
N THR A 107 11.00 -10.20 -1.03
CA THR A 107 11.33 -11.00 0.15
C THR A 107 10.03 -11.52 0.78
N PRO A 108 9.94 -12.82 1.11
CA PRO A 108 8.74 -13.38 1.75
C PRO A 108 8.38 -12.60 3.02
N SER A 109 7.14 -12.11 3.06
CA SER A 109 6.57 -11.40 4.20
C SER A 109 5.05 -11.51 4.16
N ARG A 110 4.39 -11.29 5.30
CA ARG A 110 2.93 -11.23 5.38
C ARG A 110 2.47 -9.95 6.07
N SER A 111 1.39 -9.37 5.58
CA SER A 111 0.73 -8.23 6.18
C SER A 111 0.06 -8.59 7.52
N GLU A 112 -0.28 -7.59 8.32
CA GLU A 112 -1.03 -7.82 9.56
C GLU A 112 -2.38 -8.53 9.30
N PRO A 113 -3.22 -8.13 8.32
CA PRO A 113 -4.43 -8.90 8.00
C PRO A 113 -4.16 -10.34 7.60
N THR A 114 -3.12 -10.62 6.81
CA THR A 114 -2.76 -12.00 6.45
C THR A 114 -2.43 -12.85 7.67
N LYS A 115 -1.74 -12.26 8.65
CA LYS A 115 -1.41 -12.91 9.91
C LYS A 115 -2.67 -13.15 10.75
N ILE A 116 -3.54 -12.14 10.87
CA ILE A 116 -4.77 -12.24 11.66
C ILE A 116 -5.70 -13.33 11.12
N ILE A 117 -5.93 -13.37 9.80
CA ILE A 117 -6.85 -14.34 9.18
C ILE A 117 -6.19 -15.69 8.88
N ASP A 118 -4.89 -15.84 9.11
CA ASP A 118 -4.10 -17.04 8.78
C ASP A 118 -4.31 -17.48 7.31
N GLY A 119 -4.22 -16.51 6.39
CA GLY A 119 -4.61 -16.67 4.99
C GLY A 119 -3.45 -16.72 4.01
N ASN A 120 -3.82 -16.74 2.73
CA ASN A 120 -2.91 -16.47 1.62
C ASN A 120 -2.67 -14.95 1.48
N GLN A 121 -1.65 -14.55 0.72
CA GLN A 121 -1.47 -13.15 0.34
C GLN A 121 -1.06 -13.04 -1.13
N VAL A 122 -1.75 -12.17 -1.86
CA VAL A 122 -1.35 -11.69 -3.18
C VAL A 122 -0.87 -10.25 -3.02
N SER A 123 0.36 -9.96 -3.43
CA SER A 123 0.90 -8.59 -3.37
C SER A 123 1.18 -8.09 -4.78
N LEU A 124 0.61 -6.94 -5.15
CA LEU A 124 0.75 -6.38 -6.49
C LEU A 124 1.65 -5.15 -6.48
N GLU A 125 2.63 -5.13 -7.39
CA GLU A 125 3.40 -3.93 -7.68
C GLU A 125 2.51 -2.89 -8.36
N TYR A 126 2.61 -1.65 -7.91
CA TYR A 126 1.82 -0.58 -8.51
C TYR A 126 2.36 -0.26 -9.90
N ARG A 127 1.45 -0.01 -10.87
CA ARG A 127 1.87 0.35 -12.24
C ARG A 127 2.83 1.54 -12.25
N TYR A 128 3.78 1.55 -13.17
CA TYR A 128 4.84 2.53 -13.39
C TYR A 128 6.00 2.48 -12.38
N PHE A 129 5.89 1.76 -11.27
CA PHE A 129 7.07 1.45 -10.46
C PHE A 129 7.90 0.37 -11.17
N THR A 130 9.22 0.56 -11.18
CA THR A 130 10.13 -0.37 -11.88
C THR A 130 10.22 -1.70 -11.12
N PRO A 131 10.07 -2.87 -11.83
CA PRO A 131 10.06 -3.05 -13.28
C PRO A 131 8.68 -2.95 -13.97
N SER A 132 7.60 -2.68 -13.27
CA SER A 132 6.22 -2.67 -13.82
C SER A 132 5.87 -1.35 -14.53
N ARG A 133 6.83 -0.81 -15.29
CA ARG A 133 6.68 0.43 -16.07
C ARG A 133 6.54 0.10 -17.56
N PRO A 134 5.45 0.55 -18.23
CA PRO A 134 5.30 0.39 -19.68
C PRO A 134 6.40 1.10 -20.47
N THR A 135 6.82 0.51 -21.59
CA THR A 135 7.73 1.11 -22.56
C THR A 135 7.08 1.07 -23.96
N PRO A 136 6.86 2.22 -24.63
CA PRO A 136 7.13 3.58 -24.15
C PRO A 136 6.20 4.01 -23.00
N THR A 137 6.68 4.96 -22.19
CA THR A 137 5.96 5.43 -21.00
C THR A 137 4.99 6.56 -21.37
N ASP A 138 3.68 6.30 -21.31
CA ASP A 138 2.63 7.34 -21.37
C ASP A 138 2.15 7.66 -19.95
N TRP A 139 2.68 8.69 -19.34
CA TRP A 139 2.35 9.09 -17.96
C TRP A 139 0.85 9.35 -17.74
N LYS A 140 0.08 9.70 -18.78
CA LYS A 140 -1.37 9.87 -18.68
C LYS A 140 -2.14 8.58 -18.35
N LYS A 141 -1.47 7.42 -18.42
CA LYS A 141 -2.04 6.13 -18.06
C LYS A 141 -1.69 5.72 -16.62
N LEU A 142 -0.96 6.57 -15.90
CA LEU A 142 -0.80 6.45 -14.46
C LEU A 142 -1.91 7.23 -13.77
N ASP A 143 -3.07 6.61 -13.65
CA ASP A 143 -4.23 7.15 -12.92
C ASP A 143 -4.85 6.10 -11.99
N ILE A 144 -5.61 6.55 -10.98
CA ILE A 144 -6.20 5.67 -9.96
C ILE A 144 -7.17 4.63 -10.56
N ARG A 145 -7.85 4.96 -11.66
CA ARG A 145 -8.79 4.04 -12.31
C ARG A 145 -8.06 2.95 -13.08
N GLN A 146 -6.95 3.28 -13.74
CA GLN A 146 -6.10 2.28 -14.40
C GLN A 146 -5.50 1.31 -13.37
N ALA A 147 -5.01 1.84 -12.24
CA ALA A 147 -4.48 1.02 -11.17
C ALA A 147 -5.53 0.11 -10.53
N ALA A 148 -6.74 0.60 -10.30
CA ALA A 148 -7.85 -0.22 -9.83
C ALA A 148 -8.25 -1.33 -10.83
N ASN A 149 -8.18 -1.05 -12.13
CA ASN A 149 -8.41 -2.08 -13.16
C ASN A 149 -7.31 -3.15 -13.19
N ASP A 150 -6.04 -2.80 -12.89
CA ASP A 150 -4.97 -3.80 -12.73
C ASP A 150 -5.32 -4.79 -11.62
N GLN A 151 -5.76 -4.27 -10.46
CA GLN A 151 -6.16 -5.09 -9.32
C GLN A 151 -7.35 -5.96 -9.68
N HIS A 152 -8.39 -5.39 -10.28
CA HIS A 152 -9.60 -6.10 -10.70
C HIS A 152 -9.29 -7.28 -11.64
N ARG A 153 -8.48 -7.06 -12.66
CA ARG A 153 -8.11 -8.14 -13.59
C ARG A 153 -7.33 -9.25 -12.91
N LEU A 154 -6.41 -8.90 -12.02
CA LEU A 154 -5.66 -9.89 -11.27
C LEU A 154 -6.56 -10.66 -10.30
N PHE A 155 -7.44 -9.97 -9.58
CA PHE A 155 -8.46 -10.59 -8.73
C PHE A 155 -9.29 -11.59 -9.52
N GLN A 156 -9.87 -11.19 -10.66
CA GLN A 156 -10.74 -12.07 -11.46
C GLN A 156 -10.09 -13.40 -11.86
N VAL A 157 -8.80 -13.40 -12.16
CA VAL A 157 -8.11 -14.63 -12.57
C VAL A 157 -7.66 -15.47 -11.39
N LEU A 158 -7.24 -14.86 -10.28
CA LEU A 158 -6.79 -15.56 -9.09
C LEU A 158 -7.95 -16.05 -8.22
N HIS A 159 -9.09 -15.37 -8.22
CA HIS A 159 -10.29 -15.80 -7.48
C HIS A 159 -10.82 -17.15 -7.97
N ARG A 160 -10.55 -17.54 -9.23
CA ARG A 160 -10.86 -18.89 -9.74
C ARG A 160 -10.05 -20.01 -9.08
N ILE A 161 -8.92 -19.65 -8.47
CA ILE A 161 -8.03 -20.55 -7.73
C ILE A 161 -8.31 -20.46 -6.23
N TYR A 162 -8.43 -19.24 -5.72
CA TYR A 162 -8.64 -18.92 -4.31
C TYR A 162 -10.08 -18.43 -4.11
N GLY A 163 -11.02 -19.40 -4.05
CA GLY A 163 -12.46 -19.12 -4.04
C GLY A 163 -13.03 -18.71 -2.67
N GLN A 164 -12.22 -18.59 -1.62
CA GLN A 164 -12.65 -18.12 -0.31
C GLN A 164 -12.67 -16.57 -0.27
N ASN A 165 -13.08 -15.99 0.87
CA ASN A 165 -13.18 -14.54 1.03
C ASN A 165 -11.86 -13.81 0.78
N TRP A 166 -11.95 -12.59 0.26
CA TRP A 166 -10.84 -11.73 -0.05
C TRP A 166 -10.88 -10.43 0.74
N ILE A 167 -9.76 -10.09 1.36
CA ILE A 167 -9.57 -8.84 2.10
C ILE A 167 -8.53 -7.99 1.39
N ASP A 168 -8.90 -6.76 1.02
CA ASP A 168 -7.99 -5.79 0.46
C ASP A 168 -7.29 -4.99 1.55
N THR A 169 -6.01 -4.69 1.38
CA THR A 169 -5.25 -3.93 2.39
C THR A 169 -4.04 -3.22 1.81
N GLY A 170 -3.65 -2.15 2.49
CA GLY A 170 -2.41 -1.42 2.25
C GLY A 170 -2.22 -0.32 3.28
N GLY A 171 -1.00 0.22 3.36
CA GLY A 171 -0.67 1.37 4.20
C GLY A 171 -0.30 2.60 3.37
N SER A 172 -0.56 3.81 3.89
CA SER A 172 -0.22 5.06 3.22
C SER A 172 -0.85 5.13 1.81
N LYS A 173 -0.08 5.41 0.77
CA LYS A 173 -0.55 5.30 -0.62
C LYS A 173 -1.17 3.93 -0.94
N GLY A 174 -0.70 2.85 -0.31
CA GLY A 174 -1.34 1.53 -0.42
C GLY A 174 -2.74 1.49 0.18
N GLY A 175 -2.97 2.18 1.30
CA GLY A 175 -4.28 2.34 1.91
C GLY A 175 -5.23 3.18 1.03
N MET A 176 -4.71 4.26 0.41
CA MET A 176 -5.45 5.00 -0.62
C MET A 176 -5.81 4.07 -1.79
N THR A 177 -4.84 3.25 -2.25
CA THR A 177 -5.02 2.33 -3.37
C THR A 177 -6.12 1.30 -3.08
N ALA A 178 -6.13 0.69 -1.91
CA ALA A 178 -7.18 -0.21 -1.47
C ALA A 178 -8.55 0.51 -1.44
N THR A 179 -8.58 1.76 -0.96
CA THR A 179 -9.81 2.55 -0.87
C THR A 179 -10.39 2.88 -2.25
N TYR A 180 -9.60 3.38 -3.21
CA TYR A 180 -10.16 3.67 -4.54
C TYR A 180 -10.39 2.41 -5.37
N TYR A 181 -9.66 1.33 -5.13
CA TYR A 181 -10.00 0.04 -5.71
C TYR A 181 -11.41 -0.40 -5.26
N ARG A 182 -11.69 -0.35 -3.97
CA ARG A 182 -13.02 -0.65 -3.42
C ARG A 182 -14.10 0.27 -4.00
N ARG A 183 -13.81 1.56 -4.22
CA ARG A 183 -14.71 2.52 -4.87
C ARG A 183 -15.08 2.10 -6.29
N PHE A 184 -14.11 1.65 -7.09
CA PHE A 184 -14.36 1.29 -8.49
C PHE A 184 -14.89 -0.12 -8.68
N PHE A 185 -14.58 -1.04 -7.77
CA PHE A 185 -14.97 -2.45 -7.80
C PHE A 185 -15.49 -2.92 -6.43
N PRO A 186 -16.66 -2.43 -6.01
CA PRO A 186 -17.15 -2.61 -4.64
C PRO A 186 -17.50 -4.07 -4.26
N HIS A 187 -17.59 -4.95 -5.25
CA HIS A 187 -17.99 -6.36 -5.05
C HIS A 187 -16.82 -7.35 -5.18
N ASP A 188 -15.61 -6.89 -5.43
CA ASP A 188 -14.46 -7.78 -5.56
C ASP A 188 -13.93 -8.28 -4.22
N MET A 189 -14.07 -7.47 -3.18
CA MET A 189 -13.51 -7.75 -1.86
C MET A 189 -14.61 -7.90 -0.81
N ASP A 190 -14.45 -8.81 0.12
CA ASP A 190 -15.36 -9.03 1.26
C ASP A 190 -15.12 -8.03 2.40
N GLY A 191 -13.92 -7.44 2.46
CA GLY A 191 -13.56 -6.37 3.38
C GLY A 191 -12.32 -5.60 2.94
N THR A 192 -12.13 -4.39 3.46
CA THR A 192 -10.95 -3.55 3.19
C THR A 192 -10.39 -2.98 4.47
N VAL A 193 -9.08 -3.12 4.69
CA VAL A 193 -8.37 -2.53 5.83
C VAL A 193 -7.31 -1.56 5.30
N ALA A 194 -7.55 -0.27 5.46
CA ALA A 194 -6.64 0.79 5.03
C ALA A 194 -5.91 1.40 6.24
N TYR A 195 -4.59 1.34 6.24
CA TYR A 195 -3.75 1.88 7.30
C TYR A 195 -3.19 3.24 6.90
N VAL A 196 -3.26 4.21 7.80
CA VAL A 196 -2.65 5.55 7.68
C VAL A 196 -2.80 6.15 6.27
N ALA A 197 -4.00 5.96 5.70
CA ALA A 197 -4.33 6.35 4.34
C ALA A 197 -4.71 7.83 4.29
N PRO A 198 -3.92 8.70 3.62
CA PRO A 198 -4.28 10.10 3.45
C PRO A 198 -5.54 10.27 2.59
N ASN A 199 -6.27 11.37 2.81
CA ASN A 199 -7.44 11.75 2.03
C ASN A 199 -7.45 13.25 1.78
N ASP A 200 -6.54 13.73 0.95
CA ASP A 200 -6.50 15.12 0.51
C ASP A 200 -7.66 15.38 -0.47
N ILE A 201 -8.82 15.72 0.08
CA ILE A 201 -10.04 15.95 -0.69
C ILE A 201 -9.90 17.22 -1.54
N ARG A 202 -9.22 18.23 -1.01
CA ARG A 202 -9.04 19.54 -1.63
C ARG A 202 -7.60 20.00 -1.50
N ASN A 203 -6.83 19.72 -2.50
CA ASN A 203 -5.39 20.02 -2.58
C ASN A 203 -5.00 21.51 -2.39
N ASP A 204 -5.96 22.40 -2.23
CA ASP A 204 -5.76 23.83 -1.96
C ASP A 204 -6.25 24.24 -0.54
N GLU A 205 -6.60 23.25 0.31
CA GLU A 205 -7.09 23.47 1.67
C GLU A 205 -6.31 22.64 2.69
N ASP A 206 -5.33 23.24 3.33
CA ASP A 206 -4.36 22.60 4.21
C ASP A 206 -4.55 22.93 5.70
N SER A 207 -5.70 23.45 6.09
CA SER A 207 -5.92 23.89 7.47
C SER A 207 -5.86 22.76 8.50
N ALA A 208 -6.12 21.52 8.09
CA ALA A 208 -5.99 20.36 8.94
C ALA A 208 -4.52 20.08 9.31
N TYR A 209 -3.61 20.19 8.36
CA TYR A 209 -2.18 20.09 8.60
C TYR A 209 -1.66 21.25 9.47
N ASP A 210 -2.10 22.48 9.19
CA ASP A 210 -1.77 23.65 10.03
C ASP A 210 -2.23 23.47 11.48
N ARG A 211 -3.42 22.89 11.73
CA ARG A 211 -3.91 22.56 13.07
C ARG A 211 -3.08 21.45 13.71
N PHE A 212 -2.78 20.41 12.96
CA PHE A 212 -1.99 19.28 13.43
C PHE A 212 -0.64 19.76 13.99
N PHE A 213 0.15 20.50 13.21
CA PHE A 213 1.47 20.98 13.65
C PHE A 213 1.42 21.98 14.81
N LYS A 214 0.27 22.62 15.05
CA LYS A 214 0.07 23.47 16.25
C LYS A 214 -0.23 22.66 17.50
N THR A 215 -0.70 21.43 17.40
CA THR A 215 -1.26 20.69 18.54
C THR A 215 -0.59 19.34 18.79
N VAL A 216 0.11 18.75 17.81
CA VAL A 216 0.72 17.41 17.93
C VAL A 216 1.75 17.34 19.05
N GLY A 217 1.75 16.27 19.81
CA GLY A 217 2.69 16.01 20.90
C GLY A 217 2.70 17.09 21.99
N THR A 218 3.84 17.29 22.63
CA THR A 218 4.03 18.30 23.66
C THR A 218 4.41 19.68 23.09
N ALA A 219 4.07 20.77 23.80
CA ALA A 219 4.48 22.12 23.40
C ALA A 219 5.99 22.27 23.35
N GLN A 220 6.72 21.61 24.27
CA GLN A 220 8.18 21.65 24.29
C GLN A 220 8.77 21.00 23.05
N CYS A 221 8.28 19.82 22.64
CA CYS A 221 8.75 19.12 21.43
C CYS A 221 8.56 19.98 20.18
N ARG A 222 7.37 20.60 20.03
CA ARG A 222 7.11 21.51 18.89
C ARG A 222 8.05 22.70 18.87
N THR A 223 8.33 23.28 20.06
CA THR A 223 9.26 24.40 20.18
C THR A 223 10.69 24.01 19.81
N ASP A 224 11.15 22.86 20.28
CA ASP A 224 12.50 22.36 19.99
C ASP A 224 12.66 22.01 18.50
N LEU A 225 11.66 21.36 17.89
CA LEU A 225 11.63 21.09 16.46
C LEU A 225 11.64 22.37 15.60
N ALA A 226 10.82 23.35 15.94
CA ALA A 226 10.81 24.63 15.25
C ALA A 226 12.13 25.37 15.37
N ALA A 227 12.78 25.30 16.52
CA ALA A 227 14.08 25.94 16.77
C ALA A 227 15.21 25.31 15.95
N ILE A 228 15.27 23.97 15.88
CA ILE A 228 16.34 23.28 15.13
C ILE A 228 16.11 23.35 13.62
N GLU A 229 14.86 23.31 13.16
CA GLU A 229 14.50 23.52 11.75
C GLU A 229 14.93 24.92 11.28
N ARG A 230 14.66 25.94 12.11
CA ARG A 230 15.12 27.30 11.86
C ARG A 230 16.64 27.39 11.81
N GLU A 231 17.35 26.76 12.77
CA GLU A 231 18.81 26.76 12.84
C GLU A 231 19.45 26.11 11.61
N ALA A 232 18.82 25.05 11.07
CA ALA A 232 19.25 24.43 9.82
C ALA A 232 19.31 25.46 8.67
N LEU A 233 18.31 26.36 8.57
CA LEU A 233 18.33 27.43 7.56
C LEU A 233 19.25 28.60 7.92
N VAL A 234 19.50 28.91 9.19
CA VAL A 234 20.49 29.88 9.61
C VAL A 234 21.90 29.46 9.18
N ARG A 235 22.23 28.17 9.33
CA ARG A 235 23.50 27.57 8.88
C ARG A 235 23.51 27.15 7.41
N ARG A 236 22.54 27.59 6.61
CA ARG A 236 22.34 27.18 5.20
C ARG A 236 23.64 27.11 4.40
N LYS A 237 24.48 28.17 4.45
CA LYS A 237 25.69 28.23 3.63
C LYS A 237 26.64 27.06 3.89
N GLU A 238 26.85 26.74 5.15
CA GLU A 238 27.71 25.62 5.56
C GLU A 238 27.05 24.26 5.22
N MET A 239 25.78 24.12 5.56
CA MET A 239 25.03 22.87 5.36
C MET A 239 24.87 22.53 3.87
N VAL A 240 24.55 23.51 3.02
CA VAL A 240 24.45 23.31 1.55
C VAL A 240 25.83 22.97 0.97
N GLY A 241 26.90 23.58 1.46
CA GLY A 241 28.27 23.23 1.04
C GLY A 241 28.60 21.75 1.37
N ARG A 242 28.22 21.29 2.55
CA ARG A 242 28.36 19.88 2.96
C ARG A 242 27.50 18.96 2.10
N PHE A 243 26.26 19.34 1.82
CA PHE A 243 25.34 18.55 1.01
C PHE A 243 25.85 18.40 -0.43
N GLN A 244 26.36 19.47 -1.02
CA GLN A 244 27.00 19.41 -2.34
C GLN A 244 28.24 18.52 -2.32
N ALA A 245 29.15 18.69 -1.34
CA ALA A 245 30.36 17.87 -1.23
C ALA A 245 30.06 16.38 -1.01
N TRP A 246 29.05 16.06 -0.20
CA TRP A 246 28.57 14.70 -0.02
C TRP A 246 27.99 14.15 -1.34
N ALA A 247 27.15 14.93 -2.02
CA ALA A 247 26.54 14.52 -3.27
C ALA A 247 27.59 14.25 -4.37
N ASP A 248 28.60 15.11 -4.48
CA ASP A 248 29.71 14.94 -5.43
C ASP A 248 30.49 13.63 -5.16
N LYS A 249 30.77 13.34 -3.89
CA LYS A 249 31.41 12.09 -3.46
C LYS A 249 30.57 10.86 -3.77
N GLU A 250 29.29 10.89 -3.48
CA GLU A 250 28.33 9.78 -3.68
C GLU A 250 27.74 9.76 -5.11
N LYS A 251 28.23 10.64 -6.01
CA LYS A 251 27.76 10.77 -7.42
C LYS A 251 26.27 11.06 -7.53
N GLN A 252 25.74 11.82 -6.59
CA GLN A 252 24.37 12.28 -6.60
C GLN A 252 24.21 13.59 -7.35
N THR A 253 23.02 13.86 -7.89
CA THR A 253 22.72 15.08 -8.65
C THR A 253 21.40 15.70 -8.21
N PHE A 254 21.14 16.97 -8.63
CA PHE A 254 19.97 17.76 -8.23
C PHE A 254 19.25 18.39 -9.43
N LYS A 255 19.30 17.78 -10.60
CA LYS A 255 18.75 18.34 -11.86
C LYS A 255 17.24 18.56 -11.78
N THR A 256 16.53 17.64 -11.16
CA THR A 256 15.05 17.67 -11.03
C THR A 256 14.60 18.85 -10.18
N VAL A 257 15.14 19.00 -8.97
CA VAL A 257 14.84 20.12 -8.06
C VAL A 257 15.56 21.40 -8.48
N GLY A 258 16.73 21.29 -9.10
CA GLY A 258 17.48 22.37 -9.73
C GLY A 258 18.82 22.72 -9.10
N SER A 259 19.04 22.44 -7.82
CA SER A 259 20.34 22.64 -7.12
C SER A 259 20.34 22.01 -5.74
N ALA A 260 21.53 21.79 -5.17
CA ALA A 260 21.69 21.37 -3.77
C ALA A 260 21.05 22.36 -2.77
N ASP A 261 21.10 23.67 -3.03
CA ASP A 261 20.46 24.68 -2.17
C ASP A 261 18.93 24.56 -2.17
N ARG A 262 18.33 24.25 -3.33
CA ARG A 262 16.91 23.97 -3.45
C ARG A 262 16.51 22.66 -2.77
N ALA A 263 17.25 21.58 -3.02
CA ALA A 263 17.04 20.29 -2.39
C ALA A 263 17.16 20.36 -0.87
N TYR A 264 18.15 21.14 -0.37
CA TYR A 264 18.31 21.38 1.04
C TYR A 264 17.12 22.12 1.67
N GLU A 265 16.57 23.14 1.00
CA GLU A 265 15.38 23.84 1.51
C GLU A 265 14.16 22.93 1.56
N VAL A 266 13.96 22.06 0.54
CA VAL A 266 12.92 21.03 0.57
C VAL A 266 13.10 20.11 1.78
N MET A 267 14.32 19.58 1.97
CA MET A 267 14.61 18.71 3.10
C MET A 267 14.31 19.38 4.44
N VAL A 268 14.72 20.64 4.62
CA VAL A 268 14.46 21.38 5.88
C VAL A 268 12.95 21.54 6.10
N THR A 269 12.20 21.92 5.07
CA THR A 269 10.74 22.07 5.19
C THR A 269 9.99 20.74 5.41
N ASP A 270 10.65 19.61 5.16
CA ASP A 270 10.12 18.27 5.45
C ASP A 270 10.50 17.72 6.83
N LEU A 271 11.49 18.31 7.51
CA LEU A 271 12.04 17.74 8.75
C LEU A 271 10.97 17.51 9.82
N VAL A 272 10.13 18.50 10.09
CA VAL A 272 9.10 18.41 11.13
C VAL A 272 8.01 17.41 10.73
N PHE A 273 7.65 17.39 9.45
CA PHE A 273 6.72 16.41 8.91
C PHE A 273 7.26 14.98 9.07
N GLY A 274 8.47 14.75 8.60
CA GLY A 274 9.15 13.47 8.68
C GLY A 274 9.39 13.01 10.11
N PHE A 275 9.69 13.92 11.02
CA PHE A 275 9.82 13.60 12.43
C PHE A 275 8.53 12.96 12.98
N TRP A 276 7.39 13.61 12.82
CA TRP A 276 6.11 13.08 13.31
C TRP A 276 5.65 11.84 12.54
N GLN A 277 6.01 11.74 11.27
CA GLN A 277 5.67 10.58 10.45
C GLN A 277 6.33 9.29 10.95
N TYR A 278 7.62 9.33 11.33
CA TYR A 278 8.35 8.08 11.57
C TYR A 278 9.02 7.96 12.93
N GLN A 279 9.29 9.07 13.61
CA GLN A 279 9.99 8.95 14.88
C GLN A 279 9.03 8.50 16.01
N PRO A 280 9.51 7.70 16.97
CA PRO A 280 8.76 7.38 18.18
C PRO A 280 8.76 8.60 19.10
N ALA A 281 7.75 9.45 18.97
CA ALA A 281 7.71 10.78 19.59
C ALA A 281 7.95 10.77 21.11
N GLU A 282 7.55 9.71 21.81
CA GLU A 282 7.75 9.57 23.27
C GLU A 282 9.23 9.64 23.67
N THR A 283 10.13 9.13 22.84
CA THR A 283 11.59 9.15 23.08
C THR A 283 12.31 10.19 22.21
N ALA A 284 11.94 10.31 20.96
CA ALA A 284 12.63 11.14 19.97
C ALA A 284 12.53 12.65 20.27
N CYS A 285 11.47 13.11 20.95
CA CYS A 285 11.35 14.51 21.36
C CYS A 285 12.49 14.95 22.32
N ALA A 286 12.94 14.05 23.18
CA ALA A 286 14.07 14.32 24.09
C ALA A 286 15.42 14.36 23.36
N GLU A 287 15.50 13.78 22.17
CA GLU A 287 16.71 13.68 21.34
C GLU A 287 16.83 14.84 20.32
N VAL A 288 15.81 15.70 20.21
CA VAL A 288 15.87 16.88 19.32
C VAL A 288 17.02 17.80 19.75
N PRO A 289 18.00 18.09 18.90
CA PRO A 289 19.15 18.89 19.26
C PRO A 289 18.75 20.34 19.57
N LYS A 290 19.52 21.00 20.43
CA LYS A 290 19.37 22.45 20.65
C LYS A 290 20.07 23.23 19.53
N PRO A 291 19.66 24.47 19.23
CA PRO A 291 20.30 25.31 18.20
C PRO A 291 21.82 25.52 18.37
N THR A 292 22.34 25.32 19.58
CA THR A 292 23.78 25.43 19.90
C THR A 292 24.59 24.17 19.57
N VAL A 293 23.95 23.11 19.07
CA VAL A 293 24.61 21.85 18.69
C VAL A 293 25.67 22.09 17.59
N SER A 294 26.69 21.23 17.53
CA SER A 294 27.69 21.31 16.45
C SER A 294 27.03 21.11 15.07
N THR A 295 27.63 21.66 14.00
CA THR A 295 27.15 21.42 12.64
C THR A 295 27.19 19.91 12.26
N ASP A 296 28.16 19.18 12.79
CA ASP A 296 28.29 17.74 12.57
C ASP A 296 27.10 16.95 13.18
N ASP A 297 26.71 17.32 14.40
CA ASP A 297 25.60 16.65 15.07
C ASP A 297 24.26 17.09 14.49
N LEU A 298 24.12 18.37 14.07
CA LEU A 298 22.96 18.82 13.30
C LEU A 298 22.83 18.02 12.00
N TRP A 299 23.91 17.85 11.25
CA TRP A 299 23.94 17.06 10.02
C TRP A 299 23.47 15.62 10.28
N LYS A 300 24.05 14.93 11.28
CA LYS A 300 23.68 13.55 11.64
C LYS A 300 22.20 13.43 12.00
N TRP A 301 21.71 14.37 12.81
CA TRP A 301 20.31 14.37 13.21
C TRP A 301 19.37 14.58 12.01
N MET A 302 19.67 15.55 11.15
CA MET A 302 18.93 15.80 9.91
C MET A 302 18.94 14.59 9.00
N ASP A 303 20.06 13.90 8.85
CA ASP A 303 20.18 12.69 8.05
C ASP A 303 19.33 11.54 8.65
N THR A 304 19.32 11.41 9.97
CA THR A 304 18.48 10.42 10.67
C THR A 304 16.99 10.70 10.50
N VAL A 305 16.58 11.96 10.51
CA VAL A 305 15.18 12.38 10.39
C VAL A 305 14.77 12.53 8.92
N GLY A 306 15.58 13.10 8.04
CA GLY A 306 15.27 13.48 6.66
C GLY A 306 15.90 12.61 5.57
N GLY A 307 17.09 12.06 5.79
CA GLY A 307 17.84 11.33 4.77
C GLY A 307 18.22 12.21 3.57
N PHE A 308 19.46 12.68 3.51
CA PHE A 308 19.91 13.59 2.43
C PHE A 308 19.78 12.98 1.03
N ASP A 309 19.97 11.66 0.90
CA ASP A 309 19.85 10.94 -0.35
C ASP A 309 18.45 11.05 -0.98
N SER A 310 17.40 11.12 -0.16
CA SER A 310 16.01 11.20 -0.60
C SER A 310 15.68 12.43 -1.45
N TYR A 311 16.49 13.48 -1.36
CA TYR A 311 16.29 14.76 -2.07
C TYR A 311 17.23 14.91 -3.27
N THR A 312 17.92 13.85 -3.69
CA THR A 312 18.73 13.79 -4.90
C THR A 312 17.92 13.24 -6.09
N ASP A 313 18.41 13.42 -7.33
CA ASP A 313 17.76 12.81 -8.50
C ASP A 313 17.66 11.29 -8.37
N GLN A 314 18.71 10.66 -7.82
CA GLN A 314 18.79 9.20 -7.67
C GLN A 314 17.84 8.68 -6.58
N GLY A 315 17.66 9.42 -5.49
CA GLY A 315 16.70 9.09 -4.44
C GLY A 315 15.26 9.32 -4.86
N MET A 316 14.99 10.36 -5.66
CA MET A 316 13.64 10.70 -6.12
C MET A 316 13.16 9.85 -7.33
N GLU A 317 14.07 9.43 -8.23
CA GLU A 317 13.69 8.73 -9.48
C GLU A 317 12.78 7.53 -9.25
N PRO A 318 13.05 6.62 -8.29
CA PRO A 318 12.18 5.48 -8.03
C PRO A 318 10.75 5.88 -7.65
N TYR A 319 10.57 7.09 -7.11
CA TYR A 319 9.29 7.62 -6.64
C TYR A 319 8.65 8.65 -7.58
N THR A 320 9.24 8.88 -8.76
CA THR A 320 8.63 9.73 -9.79
C THR A 320 7.16 9.36 -10.08
N PRO A 321 6.76 8.08 -10.14
CA PRO A 321 5.36 7.71 -10.33
C PRO A 321 4.47 8.18 -9.18
N TYR A 322 4.97 8.15 -7.94
CA TYR A 322 4.24 8.64 -6.79
C TYR A 322 4.01 10.16 -6.90
N TYR A 323 5.08 10.96 -7.06
CA TYR A 323 4.98 12.42 -7.17
C TYR A 323 4.14 12.85 -8.35
N TYR A 324 4.25 12.13 -9.48
CA TYR A 324 3.36 12.37 -10.62
C TYR A 324 1.90 12.19 -10.22
N GLN A 325 1.57 11.12 -9.54
CA GLN A 325 0.18 10.83 -9.17
C GLN A 325 -0.33 11.74 -8.05
N ALA A 326 0.51 12.11 -7.08
CA ALA A 326 0.18 13.10 -6.07
C ALA A 326 -0.17 14.46 -6.73
N GLY A 327 0.71 14.96 -7.60
CA GLY A 327 0.50 16.23 -8.31
C GLY A 327 -0.50 16.18 -9.47
N THR A 328 -1.16 15.03 -9.73
CA THR A 328 -2.20 14.91 -10.76
C THR A 328 -3.55 14.43 -10.25
N GLN A 329 -3.61 13.71 -9.12
CA GLN A 329 -4.87 13.14 -8.63
C GLN A 329 -5.01 13.06 -7.10
N LEU A 330 -3.93 12.68 -6.37
CA LEU A 330 -4.07 12.31 -4.96
C LEU A 330 -4.01 13.52 -4.03
N GLY A 331 -3.40 14.62 -4.47
CA GLY A 331 -3.11 15.77 -3.63
C GLY A 331 -1.84 15.60 -2.80
N GLU A 332 -1.48 16.65 -2.12
CA GLU A 332 -0.31 16.74 -1.26
C GLU A 332 -0.45 17.86 -0.23
N PRO A 333 0.08 17.72 1.00
CA PRO A 333 -0.03 18.76 2.02
C PRO A 333 0.81 20.00 1.67
N GLY A 334 0.18 21.18 1.71
CA GLY A 334 0.77 22.49 1.48
C GLY A 334 0.83 23.38 2.75
N TYR A 335 1.10 22.80 3.92
CA TYR A 335 1.08 23.49 5.21
C TYR A 335 2.11 24.63 5.34
N ARG A 336 1.90 25.51 6.34
CA ARG A 336 2.69 26.72 6.53
C ARG A 336 3.88 26.52 7.46
N TYR A 337 4.93 27.31 7.23
CA TYR A 337 6.17 27.31 8.00
C TYR A 337 6.40 28.68 8.68
N PRO A 338 5.57 29.11 9.65
CA PRO A 338 5.71 30.42 10.24
C PRO A 338 7.06 30.63 10.97
N GLN A 339 7.64 29.57 11.52
CA GLN A 339 8.95 29.55 12.16
C GLN A 339 10.10 29.82 11.18
N LEU A 340 9.91 29.61 9.89
CA LEU A 340 10.92 29.81 8.83
C LEU A 340 10.77 31.15 8.11
N ALA A 341 9.88 32.03 8.58
CA ALA A 341 9.66 33.34 7.97
C ALA A 341 10.98 34.12 7.83
N GLY A 342 11.23 34.66 6.64
CA GLY A 342 12.45 35.42 6.30
C GLY A 342 13.68 34.56 5.99
N LEU A 343 13.61 33.21 6.11
CA LEU A 343 14.74 32.32 5.82
C LEU A 343 14.58 31.52 4.52
N LEU A 344 13.35 31.34 4.05
CA LEU A 344 13.08 30.62 2.81
C LEU A 344 13.53 31.44 1.60
N LYS A 345 14.32 30.82 0.71
CA LYS A 345 14.72 31.38 -0.58
C LYS A 345 13.81 30.94 -1.72
N TYR A 346 13.16 29.80 -1.57
CA TYR A 346 12.34 29.17 -2.60
C TYR A 346 10.95 28.80 -2.05
N PRO A 347 10.17 29.79 -1.56
CA PRO A 347 8.85 29.51 -1.00
C PRO A 347 7.98 28.70 -1.96
N GLY A 348 7.32 27.64 -1.47
CA GLY A 348 6.47 26.76 -2.27
C GLY A 348 7.22 25.75 -3.16
N ILE A 349 8.56 25.61 -2.99
CA ILE A 349 9.32 24.59 -3.74
C ILE A 349 8.96 23.17 -3.34
N ASN A 350 8.51 22.97 -2.10
CA ASN A 350 8.16 21.67 -1.58
C ASN A 350 6.76 21.27 -2.06
N ASN A 351 6.70 20.74 -3.26
CA ASN A 351 5.50 20.24 -3.93
C ASN A 351 5.86 19.17 -4.97
N SER A 352 4.90 18.32 -5.35
CA SER A 352 5.10 17.20 -6.28
C SER A 352 5.67 17.61 -7.63
N ARG A 353 5.32 18.81 -8.14
CA ARG A 353 5.89 19.29 -9.42
C ARG A 353 7.41 19.44 -9.36
N SER A 354 7.97 19.74 -8.20
CA SER A 354 9.42 19.89 -8.01
C SER A 354 10.18 18.57 -8.06
N PHE A 355 9.49 17.44 -7.87
CA PHE A 355 10.07 16.09 -7.80
C PHE A 355 9.82 15.25 -9.06
N VAL A 356 9.18 15.83 -10.07
CA VAL A 356 8.93 15.18 -11.37
C VAL A 356 9.73 15.91 -12.45
N PRO A 357 10.44 15.18 -13.35
CA PRO A 357 11.15 15.78 -14.48
C PRO A 357 10.28 16.76 -15.26
N LYS A 358 10.87 17.88 -15.69
CA LYS A 358 10.10 19.01 -16.28
C LYS A 358 9.45 18.69 -17.62
N ASP A 359 9.98 17.74 -18.36
CA ASP A 359 9.46 17.22 -19.63
C ASP A 359 8.20 16.35 -19.46
N ILE A 360 7.91 15.89 -18.24
CA ILE A 360 6.67 15.16 -17.94
C ILE A 360 5.56 16.16 -17.61
N PRO A 361 4.51 16.28 -18.45
CA PRO A 361 3.43 17.22 -18.22
C PRO A 361 2.52 16.74 -17.09
N MET A 362 2.14 17.62 -16.19
CA MET A 362 1.23 17.35 -15.08
C MET A 362 0.02 18.29 -15.12
N ARG A 363 -1.16 17.73 -14.88
CA ARG A 363 -2.41 18.49 -14.73
C ARG A 363 -3.25 17.84 -13.63
N PHE A 364 -3.56 18.60 -12.60
CA PHE A 364 -4.33 18.10 -11.46
C PHE A 364 -5.82 17.92 -11.80
N ASP A 365 -6.36 16.73 -11.49
CA ASP A 365 -7.81 16.43 -11.58
C ASP A 365 -8.45 16.65 -10.22
N LYS A 366 -9.05 17.81 -10.00
CA LYS A 366 -9.73 18.22 -8.78
C LYS A 366 -10.92 17.34 -8.37
N ARG A 367 -11.34 16.39 -9.20
CA ARG A 367 -12.51 15.53 -8.93
C ARG A 367 -12.13 14.16 -8.42
N ALA A 368 -10.86 13.76 -8.54
CA ALA A 368 -10.43 12.40 -8.21
C ALA A 368 -10.69 12.07 -6.74
N MET A 369 -10.09 12.79 -5.81
CA MET A 369 -10.26 12.53 -4.38
C MET A 369 -11.66 12.89 -3.83
N PRO A 370 -12.31 14.00 -4.25
CA PRO A 370 -13.71 14.24 -3.86
C PRO A 370 -14.68 13.11 -4.24
N ASP A 371 -14.50 12.45 -5.40
CA ASP A 371 -15.32 11.27 -5.78
C ASP A 371 -15.09 10.09 -4.85
N ILE A 372 -13.83 9.81 -4.50
CA ILE A 372 -13.47 8.72 -3.58
C ILE A 372 -14.03 8.99 -2.18
N ASP A 373 -13.79 10.19 -1.61
CA ASP A 373 -14.29 10.58 -0.30
C ASP A 373 -15.82 10.53 -0.22
N HIS A 374 -16.49 11.09 -1.22
CA HIS A 374 -17.96 11.06 -1.30
C HIS A 374 -18.47 9.61 -1.25
N TRP A 375 -17.85 8.72 -2.03
CA TRP A 375 -18.26 7.32 -2.07
C TRP A 375 -18.02 6.63 -0.72
N VAL A 376 -16.87 6.86 -0.06
CA VAL A 376 -16.58 6.29 1.26
C VAL A 376 -17.63 6.74 2.29
N ARG A 377 -17.97 8.02 2.33
CA ARG A 377 -18.97 8.55 3.28
C ARG A 377 -20.39 8.00 3.07
N HIS A 378 -20.73 7.64 1.84
CA HIS A 378 -22.12 7.29 1.50
C HIS A 378 -22.34 5.82 1.14
N HIS A 379 -21.29 5.09 0.76
CA HIS A 379 -21.43 3.75 0.19
C HIS A 379 -20.41 2.74 0.72
N ALA A 380 -19.47 3.12 1.60
CA ALA A 380 -18.54 2.17 2.17
C ALA A 380 -19.29 1.01 2.84
N ASP A 381 -18.81 -0.19 2.62
CA ASP A 381 -19.35 -1.41 3.21
C ASP A 381 -18.17 -2.32 3.58
N ARG A 382 -18.08 -2.71 4.86
CA ARG A 382 -16.97 -3.51 5.39
C ARG A 382 -15.59 -2.89 5.08
N MET A 383 -15.42 -1.64 5.49
CA MET A 383 -14.15 -0.90 5.39
C MET A 383 -13.66 -0.44 6.75
N MET A 384 -12.39 -0.58 6.99
CA MET A 384 -11.72 -0.19 8.23
C MET A 384 -10.55 0.72 7.91
N PHE A 385 -10.51 1.89 8.56
CA PHE A 385 -9.40 2.85 8.49
C PHE A 385 -8.70 2.90 9.84
N VAL A 386 -7.39 2.66 9.86
CA VAL A 386 -6.57 2.69 11.07
C VAL A 386 -5.54 3.80 10.93
N ASN A 387 -5.67 4.85 11.74
CA ASN A 387 -4.88 6.08 11.66
C ASN A 387 -3.94 6.22 12.86
N GLY A 388 -2.94 7.10 12.76
CA GLY A 388 -2.05 7.47 13.85
C GLY A 388 -2.36 8.86 14.40
N GLN A 389 -2.48 9.00 15.71
CA GLN A 389 -2.75 10.31 16.33
C GLN A 389 -1.63 11.33 16.06
N TYR A 390 -0.39 10.89 15.96
CA TYR A 390 0.79 11.71 15.71
C TYR A 390 1.29 11.61 14.26
N ASP A 391 0.54 10.93 13.41
CA ASP A 391 0.82 10.85 12.00
C ASP A 391 0.29 12.08 11.26
N PRO A 392 1.15 12.91 10.64
CA PRO A 392 0.69 14.07 9.90
C PRO A 392 -0.25 13.72 8.73
N TRP A 393 -0.05 12.57 8.07
CA TRP A 393 -0.93 12.09 7.01
C TRP A 393 -2.33 11.77 7.49
N SER A 394 -2.47 11.35 8.76
CA SER A 394 -3.75 11.08 9.39
C SER A 394 -4.51 12.35 9.81
N SER A 395 -3.93 13.54 9.62
CA SER A 395 -4.66 14.80 9.85
C SER A 395 -5.74 15.06 8.81
N GLU A 396 -5.58 14.53 7.61
CA GLU A 396 -6.61 14.38 6.59
C GLU A 396 -6.78 12.91 6.23
N HIS A 397 -7.72 12.25 6.87
CA HIS A 397 -8.01 10.84 6.71
C HIS A 397 -9.43 10.60 6.18
N PHE A 398 -9.68 9.40 5.68
CA PHE A 398 -11.03 8.99 5.30
C PHE A 398 -11.95 8.91 6.51
N GLU A 399 -13.15 9.43 6.37
CA GLU A 399 -14.21 9.34 7.36
C GLU A 399 -15.38 8.54 6.81
N VAL A 400 -15.95 7.67 7.63
CA VAL A 400 -17.20 6.97 7.30
C VAL A 400 -18.40 7.84 7.69
N GLY A 401 -19.33 8.01 6.76
CA GLY A 401 -20.56 8.78 6.97
C GLY A 401 -21.75 7.89 7.32
N LYS A 402 -22.92 8.50 7.47
CA LYS A 402 -24.17 7.81 7.83
C LYS A 402 -24.64 6.79 6.78
N GLY A 403 -24.17 6.89 5.54
CA GLY A 403 -24.48 5.94 4.47
C GLY A 403 -23.56 4.72 4.44
N ALA A 404 -22.44 4.75 5.17
CA ALA A 404 -21.55 3.63 5.29
C ALA A 404 -22.16 2.52 6.17
N ARG A 405 -21.88 1.26 5.84
CA ARG A 405 -22.34 0.09 6.57
C ARG A 405 -21.14 -0.71 7.04
N ASP A 406 -21.21 -1.24 8.25
CA ASP A 406 -20.17 -2.11 8.82
C ASP A 406 -18.75 -1.59 8.55
N SER A 407 -18.56 -0.27 8.77
CA SER A 407 -17.32 0.43 8.44
C SER A 407 -16.88 1.31 9.60
N TYR A 408 -15.56 1.39 9.82
CA TYR A 408 -15.00 1.92 11.06
C TYR A 408 -13.78 2.79 10.81
N VAL A 409 -13.57 3.78 11.69
CA VAL A 409 -12.34 4.58 11.77
C VAL A 409 -11.78 4.40 13.17
N PHE A 410 -10.53 3.93 13.26
CA PHE A 410 -9.80 3.76 14.50
C PHE A 410 -8.54 4.63 14.52
N THR A 411 -8.15 5.11 15.70
CA THR A 411 -6.93 5.91 15.87
C THR A 411 -6.05 5.32 16.96
N VAL A 412 -4.79 5.08 16.63
CA VAL A 412 -3.76 4.63 17.58
C VAL A 412 -3.30 5.84 18.40
N PRO A 413 -3.50 5.86 19.73
CA PRO A 413 -3.03 6.96 20.57
C PRO A 413 -1.50 7.09 20.52
N GLY A 414 -0.98 8.30 20.30
CA GLY A 414 0.44 8.56 20.15
C GLY A 414 1.08 7.88 18.92
N GLY A 415 0.29 7.18 18.10
CA GLY A 415 0.76 6.45 16.93
C GLY A 415 1.20 7.37 15.81
N ASN A 416 2.28 7.00 15.13
CA ASN A 416 2.80 7.64 13.93
C ASN A 416 2.34 6.89 12.66
N HIS A 417 2.99 7.11 11.52
CA HIS A 417 2.69 6.47 10.23
C HIS A 417 2.87 4.93 10.22
N GLY A 418 3.44 4.36 11.27
CA GLY A 418 3.50 2.91 11.52
C GLY A 418 2.35 2.36 12.37
N SER A 419 1.23 3.08 12.46
CA SER A 419 0.03 2.65 13.21
C SER A 419 -0.65 1.46 12.52
N ASN A 420 -1.12 0.51 13.34
CA ASN A 420 -1.78 -0.71 12.88
C ASN A 420 -2.76 -1.23 13.94
N ILE A 421 -3.50 -2.31 13.64
CA ILE A 421 -4.50 -2.90 14.55
C ILE A 421 -3.85 -3.31 15.88
N ALA A 422 -2.67 -3.92 15.85
CA ALA A 422 -1.99 -4.39 17.07
C ALA A 422 -1.66 -3.27 18.05
N LYS A 423 -1.52 -2.03 17.58
CA LYS A 423 -1.21 -0.84 18.40
C LYS A 423 -2.46 -0.08 18.90
N LEU A 424 -3.65 -0.47 18.51
CA LEU A 424 -4.89 0.10 19.00
C LEU A 424 -5.07 -0.18 20.51
N LYS A 425 -5.87 0.64 21.18
CA LYS A 425 -6.36 0.31 22.53
C LYS A 425 -7.10 -1.03 22.51
N GLU A 426 -7.09 -1.73 23.63
CA GLU A 426 -7.61 -3.10 23.73
C GLU A 426 -9.03 -3.26 23.16
N ALA A 427 -9.96 -2.38 23.52
CA ALA A 427 -11.34 -2.45 23.05
C ALA A 427 -11.44 -2.29 21.51
N ASP A 428 -10.71 -1.31 20.94
CA ASP A 428 -10.69 -1.05 19.50
C ASP A 428 -9.98 -2.16 18.77
N ARG A 429 -8.86 -2.67 19.32
CA ARG A 429 -8.12 -3.81 18.75
C ARG A 429 -8.98 -5.06 18.71
N THR A 430 -9.70 -5.35 19.79
CA THR A 430 -10.61 -6.50 19.86
C THR A 430 -11.70 -6.38 18.81
N LYS A 431 -12.33 -5.21 18.70
CA LYS A 431 -13.35 -4.96 17.69
C LYS A 431 -12.80 -5.07 16.27
N ALA A 432 -11.70 -4.37 15.96
CA ALA A 432 -11.09 -4.38 14.63
C ALA A 432 -10.68 -5.79 14.20
N THR A 433 -10.15 -6.60 15.11
CA THR A 433 -9.78 -7.99 14.84
C THR A 433 -11.02 -8.86 14.60
N ALA A 434 -12.07 -8.71 15.39
CA ALA A 434 -13.31 -9.48 15.24
C ALA A 434 -13.99 -9.20 13.89
N GLU A 435 -14.12 -7.93 13.50
CA GLU A 435 -14.70 -7.52 12.22
C GLU A 435 -13.88 -8.07 11.03
N LEU A 436 -12.55 -7.97 11.11
CA LEU A 436 -11.68 -8.54 10.07
C LEU A 436 -11.85 -10.05 9.92
N LEU A 437 -11.95 -10.79 11.03
CA LEU A 437 -12.17 -12.24 11.01
C LEU A 437 -13.56 -12.58 10.44
N ASP A 438 -14.58 -11.78 10.74
CA ASP A 438 -15.93 -11.96 10.20
C ASP A 438 -15.94 -11.73 8.68
N TRP A 439 -15.38 -10.62 8.22
CA TRP A 439 -15.30 -10.32 6.78
C TRP A 439 -14.49 -11.37 6.01
N ALA A 440 -13.46 -11.95 6.62
CA ALA A 440 -12.66 -13.01 6.02
C ALA A 440 -13.36 -14.40 6.06
N GLY A 441 -14.54 -14.52 6.68
CA GLY A 441 -15.24 -15.78 6.87
C GLY A 441 -14.52 -16.76 7.82
N VAL A 442 -13.67 -16.22 8.71
CA VAL A 442 -12.90 -17.01 9.67
C VAL A 442 -13.46 -16.79 11.07
N ARG A 443 -14.05 -17.83 11.65
CA ARG A 443 -14.56 -17.75 13.03
C ARG A 443 -13.41 -17.89 14.01
N ALA A 444 -13.31 -16.95 14.96
CA ALA A 444 -12.39 -17.07 16.09
C ALA A 444 -12.86 -18.22 16.99
N PRO A 445 -11.95 -19.09 17.47
CA PRO A 445 -12.30 -20.02 18.53
C PRO A 445 -12.70 -19.21 19.79
N ASP A 446 -13.89 -19.49 20.33
CA ASP A 446 -14.37 -19.02 21.64
C ASP A 446 -14.33 -17.51 21.92
N GLY A 447 -14.54 -16.67 20.88
CA GLY A 447 -14.72 -15.24 21.07
C GLY A 447 -13.46 -14.44 21.45
N GLN A 448 -12.28 -15.03 21.42
CA GLN A 448 -11.02 -14.31 21.59
C GLN A 448 -10.50 -13.80 20.26
N ALA A 449 -10.28 -12.48 20.17
CA ALA A 449 -9.68 -11.80 19.02
C ALA A 449 -8.14 -12.02 18.96
N THR A 450 -7.71 -13.26 18.92
CA THR A 450 -6.30 -13.63 18.86
C THR A 450 -5.87 -13.88 17.42
N PRO A 451 -4.67 -13.47 16.96
CA PRO A 451 -4.16 -13.84 15.66
C PRO A 451 -4.19 -15.38 15.51
N LEU A 452 -4.78 -15.86 14.44
CA LEU A 452 -4.89 -17.30 14.18
C LEU A 452 -3.58 -17.91 13.71
N ALA A 453 -2.76 -17.15 12.98
CA ALA A 453 -1.48 -17.63 12.49
C ALA A 453 -0.42 -17.66 13.57
N PRO A 454 0.29 -18.78 13.74
CA PRO A 454 1.45 -18.83 14.63
C PRO A 454 2.55 -17.87 14.12
N HIS A 455 3.42 -17.44 15.05
CA HIS A 455 4.58 -16.63 14.70
C HIS A 455 5.49 -17.40 13.71
N ASN A 456 5.85 -16.74 12.61
CA ASN A 456 6.76 -17.27 11.61
C ASN A 456 7.98 -16.34 11.47
N LYS A 457 9.16 -16.82 11.87
CA LYS A 457 10.40 -16.04 11.88
C LYS A 457 10.82 -15.52 10.50
N GLN A 458 10.44 -16.19 9.41
CA GLN A 458 10.76 -15.78 8.05
C GLN A 458 9.82 -14.68 7.55
N LEU A 459 8.51 -14.79 7.88
CA LEU A 459 7.46 -13.91 7.39
C LEU A 459 7.25 -12.68 8.28
N ASP A 460 7.45 -12.81 9.60
CA ASP A 460 7.18 -11.77 10.60
C ASP A 460 8.43 -10.93 10.94
N LYS A 461 9.53 -11.14 10.25
CA LYS A 461 10.68 -10.23 10.26
C LYS A 461 10.31 -8.95 9.51
N GLN A 462 9.27 -8.26 9.91
CA GLN A 462 9.11 -6.88 9.55
C GLN A 462 10.10 -6.06 10.38
N GLU A 463 11.30 -5.91 9.89
CA GLU A 463 11.87 -4.59 9.87
C GLU A 463 10.85 -3.75 9.08
N ILE A 464 10.23 -2.80 9.74
CA ILE A 464 9.75 -1.61 9.07
C ILE A 464 11.02 -1.07 8.43
N ARG A 465 11.32 -1.45 7.18
CA ARG A 465 12.30 -0.74 6.39
C ARG A 465 11.74 0.67 6.41
N ARG A 466 12.43 1.53 7.14
CA ARG A 466 12.26 2.96 7.00
C ARG A 466 12.43 3.19 5.50
N MET A 467 11.33 3.27 4.78
CA MET A 467 11.38 3.86 3.45
C MET A 467 12.02 5.20 3.70
N PRO A 468 13.06 5.58 2.93
CA PRO A 468 13.57 6.94 3.02
C PRO A 468 12.37 7.85 3.06
N MET A 469 12.41 8.87 3.91
CA MET A 469 11.26 9.74 4.15
C MET A 469 10.96 10.47 2.86
N LEU A 470 10.19 9.82 2.09
CA LEU A 470 9.51 10.41 0.99
C LEU A 470 8.17 10.79 1.57
N ARG A 471 7.81 12.03 1.41
CA ARG A 471 6.40 12.31 1.41
C ARG A 471 5.76 11.23 0.57
N PRO A 472 4.74 10.54 1.09
CA PRO A 472 4.11 9.51 0.31
C PRO A 472 3.77 10.02 -1.04
#